data_7530ba94016530c566ceaf2b883df8b7
#
_entry.id   7530ba94016530c566ceaf2b883df8b7
#
_cell.length_a   1.000
_cell.length_b   1.000
_cell.length_c   1.000
_cell.angle_alpha   90.00
_cell.angle_beta   90.00
_cell.angle_gamma   90.00
#
_symmetry.space_group_name_H-M   'P 1'
#
loop_
_entity.id
_entity.type
_entity.pdbx_description
1 polymer ?
#
loop_
_entity_poly.entity_id
_entity_poly.type
_entity_poly.pdbx_seq_one_letter_code
_entity_poly.pdbx_strand_id
1 'polypeptide(L)'
;MEAFLKLNQKADIYVQKAAFEKYYSHNYGRKKDISLSVNPEDYPQIHLLEGDFVIDEELRLFVVTDRSRCYSSANDVLYKGEEKDDFLHEQNLILTEGEQTVLVLGCGHTGVLNILKKAESYHPKVCIGGFHLFNPTTGVTVEEELLERVAQGLKQYESQFYTCHCTGEKAFTFLAERVPGMEYLCCGSELVL
;
A
#
# COMPACT_ATOMS: atom_id res chain seq x y z
N MET A 1 2.15 -11.25 9.62
CA MET A 1 2.11 -10.95 11.06
C MET A 1 2.44 -12.15 11.94
N GLU A 2 1.75 -13.31 11.86
CA GLU A 2 2.00 -14.49 12.73
C GLU A 2 3.46 -14.94 12.81
N ALA A 3 4.16 -15.07 11.68
CA ALA A 3 5.56 -15.47 11.68
C ALA A 3 6.47 -14.46 12.41
N PHE A 4 6.19 -13.17 12.26
CA PHE A 4 6.92 -12.12 12.96
C PHE A 4 6.69 -12.20 14.47
N LEU A 5 5.45 -12.33 14.91
CA LEU A 5 5.08 -12.42 16.34
C LEU A 5 5.71 -13.62 17.05
N LYS A 6 5.95 -14.73 16.33
CA LYS A 6 6.65 -15.90 16.88
C LYS A 6 8.14 -15.63 17.14
N LEU A 7 8.75 -14.75 16.35
CA LEU A 7 10.19 -14.49 16.38
C LEU A 7 10.54 -13.22 17.16
N ASN A 8 9.64 -12.26 17.20
CA ASN A 8 9.85 -10.97 17.84
C ASN A 8 8.67 -10.63 18.77
N GLN A 9 8.94 -10.61 20.07
CA GLN A 9 7.96 -10.31 21.12
C GLN A 9 8.19 -8.94 21.78
N LYS A 10 9.08 -8.11 21.20
CA LYS A 10 9.49 -6.83 21.80
C LYS A 10 9.13 -5.62 20.97
N ALA A 11 9.14 -5.75 19.63
CA ALA A 11 8.86 -4.62 18.76
C ALA A 11 7.40 -4.21 18.85
N ASP A 12 7.14 -2.94 19.01
CA ASP A 12 5.80 -2.37 18.89
C ASP A 12 5.26 -2.56 17.48
N ILE A 13 3.99 -2.93 17.39
CA ILE A 13 3.28 -3.18 16.13
C ILE A 13 2.07 -2.26 16.07
N TYR A 14 2.13 -1.27 15.20
CA TYR A 14 1.04 -0.33 14.96
C TYR A 14 0.20 -0.80 13.78
N VAL A 15 -1.09 -1.05 14.01
CA VAL A 15 -1.99 -1.62 12.98
C VAL A 15 -3.40 -1.08 13.12
N GLN A 16 -4.04 -0.79 11.98
CA GLN A 16 -5.44 -0.36 12.00
C GLN A 16 -6.33 -1.46 12.57
N LYS A 17 -7.21 -1.11 13.51
CA LYS A 17 -8.17 -2.03 14.12
C LYS A 17 -9.00 -2.77 13.07
N ALA A 18 -9.35 -2.09 11.99
CA ALA A 18 -10.07 -2.68 10.86
C ALA A 18 -9.33 -3.88 10.25
N ALA A 19 -7.99 -4.00 10.35
CA ALA A 19 -7.25 -5.12 9.80
C ALA A 19 -7.62 -6.49 10.42
N PHE A 20 -8.28 -6.50 11.57
CA PHE A 20 -8.73 -7.72 12.25
C PHE A 20 -10.18 -8.12 11.92
N GLU A 21 -10.82 -7.42 10.99
CA GLU A 21 -12.14 -7.79 10.50
C GLU A 21 -12.05 -8.94 9.47
N LYS A 22 -13.17 -9.35 8.90
CA LYS A 22 -13.22 -10.46 7.95
C LYS A 22 -13.09 -10.00 6.51
N TYR A 23 -12.04 -10.45 5.85
CA TYR A 23 -11.71 -10.10 4.47
C TYR A 23 -11.70 -11.33 3.56
N TYR A 24 -12.15 -11.15 2.33
CA TYR A 24 -12.27 -12.22 1.37
C TYR A 24 -11.79 -11.78 -0.02
N SER A 25 -11.24 -12.74 -0.75
CA SER A 25 -10.95 -12.58 -2.19
C SER A 25 -11.90 -13.49 -2.98
N HIS A 26 -12.61 -12.91 -3.94
CA HIS A 26 -13.54 -13.62 -4.81
C HIS A 26 -12.95 -13.73 -6.21
N ASN A 27 -12.40 -14.90 -6.57
CA ASN A 27 -11.81 -15.14 -7.87
C ASN A 27 -12.39 -16.42 -8.49
N TYR A 28 -12.79 -16.34 -9.74
CA TYR A 28 -13.32 -17.50 -10.50
C TYR A 28 -14.45 -18.24 -9.77
N GLY A 29 -15.37 -17.50 -9.13
CA GLY A 29 -16.47 -18.08 -8.38
C GLY A 29 -16.08 -18.74 -7.05
N ARG A 30 -14.85 -18.58 -6.59
CA ARG A 30 -14.37 -19.07 -5.29
C ARG A 30 -14.16 -17.92 -4.33
N LYS A 31 -14.74 -18.06 -3.13
CA LYS A 31 -14.51 -17.19 -1.99
C LYS A 31 -13.35 -17.75 -1.17
N LYS A 32 -12.28 -16.97 -0.98
CA LYS A 32 -11.14 -17.32 -0.14
C LYS A 32 -11.07 -16.35 1.03
N ASP A 33 -11.02 -16.86 2.25
CA ASP A 33 -10.74 -16.06 3.46
C ASP A 33 -9.27 -15.63 3.42
N ILE A 34 -9.04 -14.31 3.50
CA ILE A 34 -7.73 -13.67 3.53
C ILE A 34 -7.53 -12.85 4.81
N SER A 35 -8.41 -13.04 5.79
CA SER A 35 -8.35 -12.35 7.09
C SER A 35 -7.08 -12.71 7.85
N LEU A 36 -6.68 -11.83 8.77
CA LEU A 36 -5.67 -12.17 9.77
C LEU A 36 -6.22 -13.22 10.73
N SER A 37 -5.38 -14.20 11.08
CA SER A 37 -5.69 -15.26 12.05
C SER A 37 -5.19 -14.94 13.47
N VAL A 38 -4.54 -13.79 13.65
CA VAL A 38 -4.02 -13.31 14.94
C VAL A 38 -5.15 -12.64 15.73
N ASN A 39 -5.32 -13.00 17.01
CA ASN A 39 -6.11 -12.21 17.94
C ASN A 39 -5.20 -11.15 18.58
N PRO A 40 -5.46 -9.85 18.38
CA PRO A 40 -4.59 -8.79 18.90
C PRO A 40 -4.50 -8.76 20.42
N GLU A 41 -5.52 -9.25 21.14
CA GLU A 41 -5.55 -9.29 22.60
C GLU A 41 -4.50 -10.24 23.22
N ASP A 42 -4.00 -11.21 22.43
CA ASP A 42 -2.97 -12.15 22.85
C ASP A 42 -1.55 -11.56 22.81
N TYR A 43 -1.41 -10.34 22.25
CA TYR A 43 -0.10 -9.72 21.99
C TYR A 43 -0.06 -8.27 22.47
N PRO A 44 0.44 -7.99 23.68
CA PRO A 44 0.45 -6.65 24.26
C PRO A 44 1.27 -5.62 23.47
N GLN A 45 2.14 -6.06 22.57
CA GLN A 45 2.92 -5.23 21.66
C GLN A 45 2.12 -4.70 20.45
N ILE A 46 0.86 -5.14 20.27
CA ILE A 46 0.00 -4.67 19.19
C ILE A 46 -0.78 -3.44 19.66
N HIS A 47 -0.54 -2.32 18.99
CA HIS A 47 -1.26 -1.07 19.19
C HIS A 47 -2.32 -0.91 18.10
N LEU A 48 -3.58 -1.00 18.49
CA LEU A 48 -4.72 -0.84 17.56
C LEU A 48 -4.97 0.64 17.30
N LEU A 49 -4.97 1.00 16.02
CA LEU A 49 -5.17 2.36 15.56
C LEU A 49 -6.54 2.53 14.89
N GLU A 50 -7.07 3.76 14.93
CA GLU A 50 -8.24 4.18 14.19
C GLU A 50 -7.92 5.49 13.43
N GLY A 51 -7.46 5.37 12.18
CA GLY A 51 -7.07 6.49 11.34
C GLY A 51 -5.59 6.88 11.40
N ASP A 52 -5.31 8.16 11.22
CA ASP A 52 -3.94 8.70 11.20
C ASP A 52 -3.32 8.68 12.60
N PHE A 53 -2.02 8.39 12.69
CA PHE A 53 -1.32 8.27 13.97
C PHE A 53 0.12 8.74 13.86
N VAL A 54 0.57 9.52 14.84
CA VAL A 54 1.96 9.95 15.00
C VAL A 54 2.63 9.03 15.99
N ILE A 55 3.63 8.28 15.53
CA ILE A 55 4.43 7.40 16.40
C ILE A 55 5.43 8.24 17.17
N ASP A 56 6.19 9.07 16.44
CA ASP A 56 7.19 9.99 17.01
C ASP A 56 7.45 11.19 16.07
N GLU A 57 8.57 11.85 16.20
CA GLU A 57 8.95 13.00 15.39
C GLU A 57 9.24 12.63 13.93
N GLU A 58 9.70 11.40 13.69
CA GLU A 58 10.13 10.89 12.37
C GLU A 58 9.05 10.05 11.68
N LEU A 59 8.22 9.34 12.45
CA LEU A 59 7.32 8.30 11.94
C LEU A 59 5.85 8.68 12.11
N ARG A 60 5.12 8.67 11.00
CA ARG A 60 3.68 8.95 10.95
C ARG A 60 2.95 7.96 10.08
N LEU A 61 1.89 7.38 10.61
CA LEU A 61 0.98 6.52 9.87
C LEU A 61 -0.25 7.30 9.45
N PHE A 62 -0.76 7.00 8.27
CA PHE A 62 -2.02 7.58 7.80
C PHE A 62 -2.81 6.59 6.93
N VAL A 63 -4.12 6.77 6.92
CA VAL A 63 -5.06 6.03 6.08
C VAL A 63 -5.66 6.94 5.02
N VAL A 64 -6.08 6.38 3.89
CA VAL A 64 -6.71 7.15 2.80
C VAL A 64 -8.12 6.64 2.59
N THR A 65 -9.10 7.56 2.61
CA THR A 65 -10.51 7.27 2.36
C THR A 65 -10.97 7.74 0.98
N ASP A 66 -10.27 8.73 0.40
CA ASP A 66 -10.54 9.19 -0.96
C ASP A 66 -10.04 8.17 -1.99
N ARG A 67 -10.87 7.87 -2.98
CA ARG A 67 -10.60 6.92 -4.08
C ARG A 67 -10.94 7.54 -5.43
N SER A 68 -11.01 8.86 -5.50
CA SER A 68 -11.44 9.58 -6.68
C SER A 68 -10.43 9.56 -7.83
N ARG A 69 -9.14 9.25 -7.52
CA ARG A 69 -8.04 9.27 -8.49
C ARG A 69 -7.54 7.87 -8.80
N CYS A 70 -7.76 7.40 -10.02
CA CYS A 70 -7.15 6.18 -10.55
C CYS A 70 -7.26 4.96 -9.61
N TYR A 71 -8.45 4.76 -9.03
CA TYR A 71 -8.74 3.55 -8.25
C TYR A 71 -8.63 2.31 -9.13
N SER A 72 -7.92 1.28 -8.65
CA SER A 72 -7.58 0.11 -9.44
C SER A 72 -8.75 -0.87 -9.56
N SER A 73 -9.07 -1.31 -10.78
CA SER A 73 -10.01 -2.41 -11.04
C SER A 73 -9.51 -3.77 -10.51
N ALA A 74 -8.22 -3.91 -10.22
CA ALA A 74 -7.69 -5.10 -9.53
C ALA A 74 -8.29 -5.31 -8.13
N ASN A 75 -8.88 -4.27 -7.54
CA ASN A 75 -9.59 -4.34 -6.26
C ASN A 75 -10.97 -5.01 -6.33
N ASP A 76 -11.55 -5.18 -7.52
CA ASP A 76 -12.94 -5.63 -7.69
C ASP A 76 -13.23 -7.02 -7.12
N VAL A 77 -12.19 -7.76 -6.82
CA VAL A 77 -12.28 -9.11 -6.24
C VAL A 77 -12.14 -9.12 -4.71
N LEU A 78 -11.94 -7.97 -4.08
CA LEU A 78 -11.67 -7.86 -2.64
C LEU A 78 -12.92 -7.39 -1.88
N TYR A 79 -13.21 -8.06 -0.77
CA TYR A 79 -14.42 -7.88 0.02
C TYR A 79 -14.11 -7.84 1.51
N LYS A 80 -14.86 -7.00 2.21
CA LYS A 80 -14.98 -6.96 3.66
C LYS A 80 -16.35 -7.54 4.03
N GLY A 81 -16.38 -8.73 4.62
CA GLY A 81 -17.65 -9.45 4.80
C GLY A 81 -18.31 -9.79 3.45
N GLU A 82 -19.49 -9.24 3.20
CA GLU A 82 -20.25 -9.39 1.96
C GLU A 82 -20.19 -8.13 1.06
N GLU A 83 -19.58 -7.05 1.53
CA GLU A 83 -19.46 -5.79 0.81
C GLU A 83 -18.08 -5.66 0.15
N LYS A 84 -17.95 -4.76 -0.82
CA LYS A 84 -16.64 -4.41 -1.37
C LYS A 84 -15.74 -3.85 -0.29
N ASP A 85 -14.45 -4.20 -0.33
CA ASP A 85 -13.49 -3.73 0.65
C ASP A 85 -13.35 -2.21 0.60
N ASP A 86 -13.44 -1.61 1.77
CA ASP A 86 -13.28 -0.16 1.96
C ASP A 86 -11.83 0.24 2.23
N PHE A 87 -10.93 -0.72 2.36
CA PHE A 87 -9.49 -0.54 2.63
C PHE A 87 -9.16 0.40 3.81
N LEU A 88 -10.05 0.53 4.78
CA LEU A 88 -9.78 1.29 6.02
C LEU A 88 -8.70 0.63 6.88
N HIS A 89 -8.34 -0.60 6.57
CA HIS A 89 -7.22 -1.33 7.17
C HIS A 89 -5.86 -1.02 6.53
N GLU A 90 -5.85 -0.43 5.32
CA GLU A 90 -4.60 -0.04 4.65
C GLU A 90 -4.04 1.22 5.29
N GLN A 91 -2.77 1.17 5.68
CA GLN A 91 -2.05 2.31 6.21
C GLN A 91 -0.76 2.54 5.44
N ASN A 92 -0.35 3.80 5.40
CA ASN A 92 0.85 4.26 4.74
C ASN A 92 1.75 4.94 5.78
N LEU A 93 3.06 4.91 5.56
CA LEU A 93 4.04 5.46 6.47
C LEU A 93 4.75 6.65 5.82
N ILE A 94 4.81 7.78 6.53
CA ILE A 94 5.77 8.84 6.31
C ILE A 94 6.93 8.62 7.28
N LEU A 95 8.13 8.55 6.72
CA LEU A 95 9.39 8.56 7.46
C LEU A 95 10.14 9.83 7.10
N THR A 96 10.55 10.61 8.09
CA THR A 96 11.29 11.86 7.90
C THR A 96 12.60 11.79 8.68
N GLU A 97 13.72 12.00 8.00
CA GLU A 97 15.04 12.13 8.60
C GLU A 97 15.74 13.36 8.03
N GLY A 98 15.93 14.39 8.84
CA GLY A 98 16.43 15.69 8.39
C GLY A 98 15.52 16.31 7.31
N GLU A 99 16.08 16.54 6.13
CA GLU A 99 15.34 17.08 4.95
C GLU A 99 14.79 15.98 4.04
N GLN A 100 15.06 14.71 4.35
CA GLN A 100 14.58 13.58 3.57
C GLN A 100 13.23 13.10 4.09
N THR A 101 12.29 12.92 3.19
CA THR A 101 11.00 12.33 3.51
C THR A 101 10.69 11.19 2.55
N VAL A 102 10.39 10.04 3.12
CA VAL A 102 10.06 8.81 2.40
C VAL A 102 8.60 8.45 2.68
N LEU A 103 7.84 8.22 1.63
CA LEU A 103 6.51 7.63 1.70
C LEU A 103 6.61 6.13 1.42
N VAL A 104 6.18 5.32 2.39
CA VAL A 104 6.14 3.86 2.23
C VAL A 104 4.69 3.40 2.15
N LEU A 105 4.38 2.67 1.10
CA LEU A 105 3.09 2.05 0.86
C LEU A 105 3.18 0.54 1.10
N GLY A 106 2.04 -0.09 1.46
CA GLY A 106 1.88 -1.52 1.29
C GLY A 106 1.57 -1.86 -0.18
N CYS A 107 0.34 -2.25 -0.43
CA CYS A 107 -0.14 -2.54 -1.79
C CYS A 107 -0.71 -1.31 -2.54
N GLY A 108 -1.07 -0.24 -1.85
CA GLY A 108 -1.64 0.97 -2.45
C GLY A 108 -3.05 0.73 -3.02
N HIS A 109 -3.87 -0.04 -2.34
CA HIS A 109 -5.25 -0.37 -2.75
C HIS A 109 -6.14 0.86 -2.91
N THR A 110 -5.95 1.86 -2.06
CA THR A 110 -6.70 3.12 -2.15
C THR A 110 -6.29 4.00 -3.35
N GLY A 111 -5.26 3.55 -4.11
CA GLY A 111 -4.73 4.21 -5.30
C GLY A 111 -3.56 5.14 -4.99
N VAL A 112 -2.42 4.89 -5.63
CA VAL A 112 -1.18 5.63 -5.38
C VAL A 112 -1.32 7.14 -5.49
N LEU A 113 -2.15 7.65 -6.42
CA LEU A 113 -2.37 9.10 -6.58
C LEU A 113 -3.20 9.72 -5.46
N ASN A 114 -4.09 8.95 -4.82
CA ASN A 114 -4.84 9.41 -3.63
C ASN A 114 -3.93 9.44 -2.40
N ILE A 115 -3.04 8.44 -2.30
CA ILE A 115 -2.06 8.36 -1.22
C ILE A 115 -1.06 9.51 -1.32
N LEU A 116 -0.49 9.75 -2.51
CA LEU A 116 0.41 10.87 -2.76
C LEU A 116 -0.26 12.22 -2.49
N LYS A 117 -1.53 12.38 -2.88
CA LYS A 117 -2.29 13.61 -2.60
C LYS A 117 -2.43 13.87 -1.10
N LYS A 118 -2.71 12.84 -0.31
CA LYS A 118 -2.78 12.99 1.16
C LYS A 118 -1.40 13.26 1.77
N ALA A 119 -0.34 12.68 1.22
CA ALA A 119 1.04 12.88 1.67
C ALA A 119 1.69 14.18 1.16
N GLU A 120 1.02 14.95 0.31
CA GLU A 120 1.59 16.11 -0.42
C GLU A 120 2.22 17.15 0.52
N SER A 121 1.62 17.42 1.67
CA SER A 121 2.15 18.38 2.66
C SER A 121 3.48 17.97 3.31
N TYR A 122 3.85 16.69 3.20
CA TYR A 122 5.14 16.17 3.68
C TYR A 122 6.23 16.22 2.62
N HIS A 123 5.89 16.55 1.37
CA HIS A 123 6.82 16.64 0.24
C HIS A 123 7.72 15.41 0.08
N PRO A 124 7.19 14.17 0.00
CA PRO A 124 8.00 12.97 -0.04
C PRO A 124 8.94 12.99 -1.25
N LYS A 125 10.24 12.87 -0.99
CA LYS A 125 11.28 12.79 -2.03
C LYS A 125 11.33 11.42 -2.67
N VAL A 126 10.95 10.40 -1.91
CA VAL A 126 10.92 9.00 -2.33
C VAL A 126 9.56 8.40 -1.98
N CYS A 127 9.03 7.61 -2.90
CA CYS A 127 7.81 6.83 -2.72
C CYS A 127 8.10 5.36 -3.02
N ILE A 128 7.90 4.48 -2.04
CA ILE A 128 8.23 3.05 -2.12
C ILE A 128 6.98 2.22 -1.86
N GLY A 129 6.67 1.25 -2.72
CA GLY A 129 5.64 0.24 -2.46
C GLY A 129 4.88 -0.24 -3.70
N GLY A 130 3.83 -1.01 -3.47
CA GLY A 130 2.95 -1.53 -4.52
C GLY A 130 1.91 -0.51 -4.96
N PHE A 131 1.51 -0.56 -6.25
CA PHE A 131 0.47 0.32 -6.80
C PHE A 131 -0.82 -0.44 -7.16
N HIS A 132 -0.89 -1.71 -6.80
CA HIS A 132 -2.03 -2.61 -7.00
C HIS A 132 -2.63 -2.57 -8.42
N LEU A 133 -1.76 -2.68 -9.43
CA LEU A 133 -2.14 -2.63 -10.86
C LEU A 133 -2.18 -4.02 -11.52
N PHE A 134 -1.96 -5.05 -10.72
CA PHE A 134 -1.93 -6.44 -11.15
C PHE A 134 -2.66 -7.34 -10.14
N ASN A 135 -3.51 -8.21 -10.62
CA ASN A 135 -4.15 -9.24 -9.81
C ASN A 135 -3.38 -10.56 -9.94
N PRO A 136 -2.64 -11.01 -8.91
CA PRO A 136 -1.81 -12.20 -8.99
C PRO A 136 -2.60 -13.51 -9.12
N THR A 137 -3.89 -13.51 -8.74
CA THR A 137 -4.75 -14.70 -8.84
C THR A 137 -5.25 -14.92 -10.27
N THR A 138 -5.58 -13.83 -10.97
CA THR A 138 -6.06 -13.92 -12.36
C THR A 138 -4.95 -13.77 -13.39
N GLY A 139 -3.78 -13.28 -12.99
CA GLY A 139 -2.69 -12.92 -13.90
C GLY A 139 -2.98 -11.68 -14.75
N VAL A 140 -4.01 -10.90 -14.41
CA VAL A 140 -4.46 -9.76 -15.20
C VAL A 140 -3.88 -8.46 -14.67
N THR A 141 -3.25 -7.71 -15.57
CA THR A 141 -2.89 -6.29 -15.36
C THR A 141 -4.10 -5.43 -15.69
N VAL A 142 -4.28 -4.32 -14.98
CA VAL A 142 -5.35 -3.34 -15.25
C VAL A 142 -5.25 -2.78 -16.68
N GLU A 143 -6.32 -2.13 -17.11
CA GLU A 143 -6.44 -1.56 -18.45
C GLU A 143 -5.37 -0.48 -18.72
N GLU A 144 -4.89 -0.39 -19.97
CA GLU A 144 -3.85 0.55 -20.38
C GLU A 144 -4.26 2.01 -20.16
N GLU A 145 -5.54 2.33 -20.30
CA GLU A 145 -6.07 3.67 -20.02
C GLU A 145 -5.89 4.07 -18.55
N LEU A 146 -6.01 3.12 -17.62
CA LEU A 146 -5.74 3.38 -16.21
C LEU A 146 -4.24 3.57 -15.96
N LEU A 147 -3.39 2.74 -16.59
CA LEU A 147 -1.93 2.87 -16.51
C LEU A 147 -1.47 4.24 -17.01
N GLU A 148 -2.02 4.71 -18.15
CA GLU A 148 -1.68 6.03 -18.70
C GLU A 148 -2.08 7.16 -17.74
N ARG A 149 -3.28 7.12 -17.16
CA ARG A 149 -3.71 8.10 -16.17
C ARG A 149 -2.84 8.09 -14.91
N VAL A 150 -2.43 6.92 -14.45
CA VAL A 150 -1.49 6.78 -13.32
C VAL A 150 -0.15 7.40 -13.69
N ALA A 151 0.42 7.07 -14.85
CA ALA A 151 1.68 7.63 -15.31
C ALA A 151 1.65 9.16 -15.39
N GLN A 152 0.59 9.74 -15.95
CA GLN A 152 0.40 11.18 -16.03
C GLN A 152 0.29 11.84 -14.65
N GLY A 153 -0.40 11.17 -13.72
CA GLY A 153 -0.52 11.64 -12.35
C GLY A 153 0.79 11.61 -11.59
N LEU A 154 1.57 10.53 -11.72
CA LEU A 154 2.88 10.39 -11.06
C LEU A 154 3.87 11.46 -11.49
N LYS A 155 3.88 11.85 -12.77
CA LYS A 155 4.75 12.92 -13.30
C LYS A 155 4.55 14.29 -12.65
N GLN A 156 3.46 14.49 -11.93
CA GLN A 156 3.17 15.77 -11.26
C GLN A 156 3.84 15.88 -9.89
N TYR A 157 4.47 14.80 -9.44
CA TYR A 157 5.21 14.77 -8.18
C TYR A 157 6.71 14.70 -8.45
N GLU A 158 7.49 15.40 -7.65
CA GLU A 158 8.97 15.40 -7.73
C GLU A 158 9.60 14.19 -7.00
N SER A 159 8.79 13.20 -6.64
CA SER A 159 9.24 12.01 -5.94
C SER A 159 9.94 11.03 -6.88
N GLN A 160 11.00 10.40 -6.38
CA GLN A 160 11.55 9.17 -6.96
C GLN A 160 10.64 8.00 -6.61
N PHE A 161 10.24 7.21 -7.60
CA PHE A 161 9.31 6.10 -7.40
C PHE A 161 10.02 4.76 -7.46
N TYR A 162 9.85 3.98 -6.40
CA TYR A 162 10.29 2.59 -6.33
C TYR A 162 9.08 1.70 -6.13
N THR A 163 8.80 0.83 -7.09
CA THR A 163 7.63 -0.03 -7.03
C THR A 163 7.99 -1.50 -6.97
N CYS A 164 7.02 -2.35 -6.58
CA CYS A 164 7.24 -3.78 -6.38
C CYS A 164 5.91 -4.55 -6.36
N HIS A 165 6.00 -5.85 -6.08
CA HIS A 165 4.91 -6.71 -5.66
C HIS A 165 3.66 -6.65 -6.57
N CYS A 166 2.57 -6.08 -6.09
CA CYS A 166 1.27 -6.04 -6.75
C CYS A 166 1.15 -4.98 -7.86
N THR A 167 2.19 -4.22 -8.15
CA THR A 167 2.26 -3.42 -9.37
C THR A 167 2.31 -4.34 -10.59
N GLY A 168 3.05 -5.43 -10.51
CA GLY A 168 3.23 -6.39 -11.59
C GLY A 168 4.21 -5.88 -12.66
N GLU A 169 4.95 -6.81 -13.28
CA GLU A 169 6.02 -6.47 -14.22
C GLU A 169 5.51 -5.71 -15.45
N LYS A 170 4.35 -6.11 -16.00
CA LYS A 170 3.78 -5.46 -17.20
C LYS A 170 3.39 -4.00 -16.91
N ALA A 171 2.74 -3.75 -15.77
CA ALA A 171 2.39 -2.38 -15.37
C ALA A 171 3.64 -1.57 -15.06
N PHE A 172 4.63 -2.16 -14.37
CA PHE A 172 5.91 -1.51 -14.13
C PHE A 172 6.59 -1.10 -15.43
N THR A 173 6.75 -2.02 -16.40
CA THR A 173 7.38 -1.70 -17.71
C THR A 173 6.68 -0.53 -18.39
N PHE A 174 5.34 -0.55 -18.42
CA PHE A 174 4.55 0.54 -18.99
C PHE A 174 4.79 1.88 -18.30
N LEU A 175 4.82 1.89 -16.97
CA LEU A 175 5.03 3.09 -16.17
C LEU A 175 6.46 3.60 -16.27
N ALA A 176 7.47 2.72 -16.23
CA ALA A 176 8.89 3.09 -16.28
C ALA A 176 9.29 3.75 -17.60
N GLU A 177 8.62 3.39 -18.72
CA GLU A 177 8.81 4.06 -20.00
C GLU A 177 8.30 5.52 -20.00
N ARG A 178 7.41 5.86 -19.07
CA ARG A 178 6.68 7.14 -19.05
C ARG A 178 7.02 8.03 -17.86
N VAL A 179 7.40 7.44 -16.73
CA VAL A 179 7.73 8.13 -15.48
C VAL A 179 9.24 8.08 -15.28
N PRO A 180 9.95 9.20 -15.49
CA PRO A 180 11.42 9.22 -15.39
C PRO A 180 11.91 8.73 -14.02
N GLY A 181 12.92 7.88 -14.03
CA GLY A 181 13.57 7.41 -12.81
C GLY A 181 12.78 6.37 -12.01
N MET A 182 11.64 5.89 -12.51
CA MET A 182 10.92 4.80 -11.82
C MET A 182 11.72 3.50 -11.86
N GLU A 183 11.88 2.87 -10.69
CA GLU A 183 12.64 1.63 -10.55
C GLU A 183 11.79 0.53 -9.89
N TYR A 184 12.17 -0.73 -10.15
CA TYR A 184 11.55 -1.90 -9.52
C TYR A 184 12.43 -2.42 -8.41
N LEU A 185 11.87 -2.54 -7.20
CA LEU A 185 12.57 -3.12 -6.05
C LEU A 185 12.28 -4.60 -5.92
N CYS A 186 13.36 -5.38 -5.77
CA CYS A 186 13.29 -6.79 -5.43
C CYS A 186 13.63 -7.00 -3.95
N CYS A 187 13.27 -8.16 -3.41
CA CYS A 187 13.71 -8.57 -2.10
C CYS A 187 15.25 -8.61 -2.05
N GLY A 188 15.84 -7.93 -1.06
CA GLY A 188 17.29 -7.79 -0.91
C GLY A 188 17.90 -6.58 -1.62
N SER A 189 17.11 -5.75 -2.29
CA SER A 189 17.59 -4.45 -2.79
C SER A 189 17.87 -3.50 -1.62
N GLU A 190 18.89 -2.67 -1.78
CA GLU A 190 19.25 -1.61 -0.83
C GLU A 190 19.15 -0.25 -1.54
N LEU A 191 18.57 0.72 -0.86
CA LEU A 191 18.53 2.12 -1.28
C LEU A 191 19.29 2.95 -0.26
N VAL A 192 20.21 3.77 -0.73
CA VAL A 192 20.86 4.81 0.07
C VAL A 192 20.27 6.15 -0.39
N LEU A 193 19.63 6.86 0.51
CA LEU A 193 18.90 8.10 0.27
C LEU A 193 19.65 9.32 0.78
#